data_de2aaedc4399cae4563d80f8f5133c61
#
_entry.id   de2aaedc4399cae4563d80f8f5133c61
#
_cell.length_a   1.000
_cell.length_b   1.000
_cell.length_c   1.000
_cell.angle_alpha   90.00
_cell.angle_beta   90.00
_cell.angle_gamma   90.00
#
_symmetry.space_group_name_H-M   'P 1'
#
loop_
_entity.id
_entity.type
_entity.pdbx_description
1 polymer ?
#
loop_
_entity_poly.entity_id
_entity_poly.type
_entity_poly.pdbx_seq_one_letter_code
_entity_poly.pdbx_strand_id
1 'polypeptide(L)'
;MNHYTRWLELKKENPGKYARDIAGLMNISEAELTFARVGHDAWRLRGEVREILSALETVGETKCICRNEYAVHEQVGAFTNQHLNGHAGLVLNPRALDLRLFLNQWASTFHISETTAHGERQSIQFFDHQGDALLKVYTTPNTLVEEWAALLTRFIFAENPPLVLQPANNSAPAAVTVDAQTVDQEWRAMTDVHQFFGLLKRHDLTRQQAFNLVGDDLACKVSNSALAQLLDTARQDGNEIMVFVGNRGCVQIFTGVIEKLVPMKGWLNIFNPTFTLHLLEESVAETWVTRKPTADGHVTSLELFAADGTQIAQLYGQRTEGEPEQTQWRAQIDALTPKGLAA
;
A
#
# COMPACT_ATOMS: atom_id res chain seq x y z
N MET A 1 -8.84 -25.35 22.85
CA MET A 1 -7.65 -25.38 21.95
C MET A 1 -7.12 -23.96 21.87
N ASN A 2 -5.82 -23.73 22.11
CA ASN A 2 -5.26 -22.39 21.99
C ASN A 2 -5.01 -22.02 20.52
N HIS A 3 -4.81 -20.74 20.24
CA HIS A 3 -4.63 -20.24 18.87
C HIS A 3 -3.40 -20.83 18.19
N TYR A 4 -2.30 -21.05 18.91
CA TYR A 4 -1.06 -21.61 18.35
C TYR A 4 -1.28 -23.07 17.85
N THR A 5 -1.92 -23.90 18.65
CA THR A 5 -2.26 -25.27 18.25
C THR A 5 -3.16 -25.29 17.02
N ARG A 6 -4.18 -24.42 17.01
CA ARG A 6 -5.08 -24.29 15.85
C ARG A 6 -4.38 -23.80 14.59
N TRP A 7 -3.44 -22.87 14.77
CA TRP A 7 -2.55 -22.41 13.70
C TRP A 7 -1.78 -23.56 13.04
N LEU A 8 -1.14 -24.41 13.85
CA LEU A 8 -0.37 -25.56 13.34
C LEU A 8 -1.24 -26.55 12.57
N GLU A 9 -2.44 -26.84 13.05
CA GLU A 9 -3.41 -27.71 12.37
C GLU A 9 -3.83 -27.13 11.03
N LEU A 10 -4.28 -25.89 11.00
CA LEU A 10 -4.76 -25.23 9.79
C LEU A 10 -3.64 -25.04 8.77
N LYS A 11 -2.42 -24.74 9.21
CA LYS A 11 -1.26 -24.66 8.32
C LYS A 11 -0.96 -26.00 7.65
N LYS A 12 -1.11 -27.11 8.38
CA LYS A 12 -0.94 -28.46 7.84
C LYS A 12 -2.06 -28.81 6.85
N GLU A 13 -3.29 -28.44 7.17
CA GLU A 13 -4.47 -28.67 6.30
C GLU A 13 -4.45 -27.78 5.05
N ASN A 14 -3.80 -26.60 5.12
CA ASN A 14 -3.77 -25.59 4.06
C ASN A 14 -2.33 -25.15 3.76
N PRO A 15 -1.49 -26.01 3.20
CA PRO A 15 -0.05 -25.73 3.07
C PRO A 15 0.28 -24.56 2.13
N GLY A 16 -0.64 -24.19 1.25
CA GLY A 16 -0.47 -23.05 0.33
C GLY A 16 -0.98 -21.71 0.86
N LYS A 17 -1.58 -21.66 2.05
CA LYS A 17 -2.14 -20.44 2.62
C LYS A 17 -1.11 -19.70 3.48
N TYR A 18 -1.14 -18.36 3.38
CA TYR A 18 -0.35 -17.48 4.22
C TYR A 18 -0.99 -17.26 5.59
N ALA A 19 -0.23 -16.75 6.55
CA ALA A 19 -0.69 -16.45 7.90
C ALA A 19 -1.96 -15.59 7.94
N ARG A 20 -2.06 -14.60 7.07
CA ARG A 20 -3.26 -13.77 6.93
C ARG A 20 -4.52 -14.58 6.63
N ASP A 21 -4.43 -15.51 5.68
CA ASP A 21 -5.56 -16.33 5.28
C ASP A 21 -5.97 -17.30 6.40
N ILE A 22 -4.99 -17.86 7.09
CA ILE A 22 -5.24 -18.76 8.21
C ILE A 22 -5.85 -18.02 9.40
N ALA A 23 -5.38 -16.81 9.70
CA ALA A 23 -6.02 -15.96 10.71
C ALA A 23 -7.50 -15.71 10.37
N GLY A 24 -7.80 -15.47 9.10
CA GLY A 24 -9.18 -15.37 8.60
C GLY A 24 -10.00 -16.62 8.85
N LEU A 25 -9.45 -17.81 8.59
CA LEU A 25 -10.10 -19.09 8.90
C LEU A 25 -10.35 -19.29 10.41
N MET A 26 -9.50 -18.71 11.25
CA MET A 26 -9.63 -18.74 12.70
C MET A 26 -10.56 -17.65 13.25
N ASN A 27 -11.03 -16.76 12.39
CA ASN A 27 -11.81 -15.57 12.76
C ASN A 27 -11.10 -14.68 13.81
N ILE A 28 -9.80 -14.51 13.65
CA ILE A 28 -8.98 -13.61 14.46
C ILE A 28 -8.19 -12.67 13.53
N SER A 29 -7.64 -11.61 14.11
CA SER A 29 -6.71 -10.75 13.37
C SER A 29 -5.35 -11.43 13.17
N GLU A 30 -4.60 -10.97 12.18
CA GLU A 30 -3.24 -11.47 11.95
C GLU A 30 -2.31 -11.13 13.13
N ALA A 31 -2.51 -9.99 13.79
CA ALA A 31 -1.77 -9.63 15.00
C ALA A 31 -2.04 -10.60 16.15
N GLU A 32 -3.29 -11.02 16.36
CA GLU A 32 -3.65 -12.02 17.37
C GLU A 32 -3.00 -13.37 17.08
N LEU A 33 -2.95 -13.76 15.82
CA LEU A 33 -2.24 -14.97 15.42
C LEU A 33 -0.74 -14.85 15.72
N THR A 34 -0.12 -13.74 15.35
CA THR A 34 1.30 -13.50 15.62
C THR A 34 1.61 -13.44 17.11
N PHE A 35 0.73 -12.82 17.89
CA PHE A 35 0.81 -12.80 19.35
C PHE A 35 0.82 -14.22 19.94
N ALA A 36 -0.05 -15.12 19.41
CA ALA A 36 -0.12 -16.51 19.84
C ALA A 36 1.16 -17.31 19.50
N ARG A 37 1.92 -16.86 18.51
CA ARG A 37 3.19 -17.48 18.08
C ARG A 37 4.39 -17.04 18.91
N VAL A 38 4.25 -16.02 19.76
CA VAL A 38 5.34 -15.57 20.65
C VAL A 38 5.70 -16.69 21.63
N GLY A 39 7.00 -16.93 21.75
CA GLY A 39 7.54 -18.07 22.51
C GLY A 39 7.77 -19.33 21.68
N HIS A 40 7.37 -19.32 20.39
CA HIS A 40 7.59 -20.39 19.42
C HIS A 40 8.50 -19.89 18.28
N ASP A 41 7.92 -19.19 17.32
CA ASP A 41 8.63 -18.65 16.15
C ASP A 41 8.44 -17.14 15.97
N ALA A 42 7.89 -16.48 16.98
CA ALA A 42 7.72 -15.03 17.02
C ALA A 42 8.24 -14.44 18.35
N TRP A 43 8.62 -13.18 18.30
CA TRP A 43 9.08 -12.39 19.45
C TRP A 43 8.42 -11.02 19.42
N ARG A 44 7.99 -10.56 20.60
CA ARG A 44 7.48 -9.19 20.72
C ARG A 44 8.65 -8.21 20.62
N LEU A 45 8.47 -7.14 19.84
CA LEU A 45 9.39 -6.01 19.84
C LEU A 45 8.78 -4.86 20.64
N ARG A 46 9.63 -4.11 21.36
CA ARG A 46 9.29 -2.94 22.16
C ARG A 46 10.00 -1.71 21.61
N GLY A 47 9.55 -0.55 22.05
CA GLY A 47 10.10 0.74 21.66
C GLY A 47 9.15 1.51 20.76
N GLU A 48 9.46 2.77 20.63
CA GLU A 48 8.72 3.62 19.71
C GLU A 48 8.94 3.13 18.26
N VAL A 49 7.88 3.06 17.49
CA VAL A 49 7.98 2.59 16.10
C VAL A 49 8.98 3.40 15.28
N ARG A 50 9.11 4.70 15.55
CA ARG A 50 10.12 5.56 14.92
C ARG A 50 11.55 5.09 15.16
N GLU A 51 11.84 4.59 16.37
CA GLU A 51 13.17 4.07 16.72
C GLU A 51 13.47 2.77 15.96
N ILE A 52 12.49 1.87 15.85
CA ILE A 52 12.64 0.62 15.11
C ILE A 52 12.83 0.92 13.62
N LEU A 53 12.05 1.82 13.04
CA LEU A 53 12.19 2.24 11.65
C LEU A 53 13.55 2.89 11.39
N SER A 54 14.00 3.76 12.29
CA SER A 54 15.32 4.41 12.18
C SER A 54 16.44 3.36 12.22
N ALA A 55 16.33 2.36 13.08
CA ALA A 55 17.31 1.29 13.19
C ALA A 55 17.35 0.39 11.93
N LEU A 56 16.25 0.26 11.19
CA LEU A 56 16.21 -0.48 9.93
C LEU A 56 17.14 0.10 8.85
N GLU A 57 17.55 1.36 8.96
CA GLU A 57 18.54 1.93 8.04
C GLU A 57 19.86 1.17 8.08
N THR A 58 20.26 0.66 9.26
CA THR A 58 21.55 -0.01 9.44
C THR A 58 21.63 -1.39 8.82
N VAL A 59 20.51 -2.05 8.55
CA VAL A 59 20.49 -3.43 8.07
C VAL A 59 20.72 -3.56 6.56
N GLY A 60 20.76 -2.45 5.84
CA GLY A 60 20.94 -2.45 4.39
C GLY A 60 19.70 -2.94 3.65
N GLU A 61 19.90 -3.82 2.69
CA GLU A 61 18.82 -4.30 1.83
C GLU A 61 17.77 -5.12 2.60
N THR A 62 16.51 -4.79 2.32
CA THR A 62 15.34 -5.54 2.80
C THR A 62 14.34 -5.72 1.67
N LYS A 63 13.33 -6.55 1.88
CA LYS A 63 12.16 -6.65 1.03
C LYS A 63 10.93 -6.23 1.83
N CYS A 64 10.28 -5.16 1.40
CA CYS A 64 9.10 -4.62 2.07
C CYS A 64 7.82 -5.01 1.35
N ILE A 65 6.83 -5.47 2.10
CA ILE A 65 5.50 -5.79 1.61
C ILE A 65 4.48 -4.88 2.27
N CYS A 66 3.83 -4.07 1.46
CA CYS A 66 2.64 -3.29 1.83
C CYS A 66 1.47 -3.79 0.99
N ARG A 67 0.35 -4.04 1.64
CA ARG A 67 -0.82 -4.56 0.94
C ARG A 67 -2.14 -4.07 1.54
N ASN A 68 -3.18 -4.20 0.75
CA ASN A 68 -4.56 -4.24 1.21
C ASN A 68 -5.18 -5.61 0.87
N GLU A 69 -6.49 -5.73 0.95
CA GLU A 69 -7.22 -6.98 0.66
C GLU A 69 -7.01 -7.47 -0.79
N TYR A 70 -6.78 -6.55 -1.72
CA TYR A 70 -6.87 -6.81 -3.17
C TYR A 70 -5.56 -6.63 -3.92
N ALA A 71 -4.56 -6.00 -3.33
CA ALA A 71 -3.28 -5.76 -3.96
C ALA A 71 -2.12 -5.96 -2.99
N VAL A 72 -1.05 -6.59 -3.48
CA VAL A 72 0.20 -6.84 -2.74
C VAL A 72 1.33 -6.17 -3.49
N HIS A 73 2.02 -5.27 -2.81
CA HIS A 73 3.13 -4.46 -3.35
C HIS A 73 4.42 -4.84 -2.62
N GLU A 74 5.38 -5.40 -3.34
CA GLU A 74 6.65 -5.85 -2.80
C GLU A 74 7.80 -5.06 -3.42
N GLN A 75 8.65 -4.47 -2.59
CA GLN A 75 9.80 -3.68 -3.02
C GLN A 75 11.06 -4.09 -2.27
N VAL A 76 12.12 -4.40 -3.01
CA VAL A 76 13.47 -4.58 -2.47
C VAL A 76 14.15 -3.22 -2.38
N GLY A 77 14.72 -2.91 -1.22
CA GLY A 77 15.41 -1.63 -1.00
C GLY A 77 15.87 -1.46 0.44
N ALA A 78 16.50 -0.33 0.71
CA ALA A 78 17.01 0.02 2.02
C ALA A 78 16.23 1.18 2.63
N PHE A 79 16.15 1.22 3.97
CA PHE A 79 15.47 2.26 4.74
C PHE A 79 16.31 3.54 4.87
N THR A 80 16.93 3.97 3.80
CA THR A 80 17.69 5.22 3.73
C THR A 80 16.78 6.42 3.55
N ASN A 81 17.31 7.63 3.79
CA ASN A 81 16.61 8.89 3.56
C ASN A 81 15.24 8.95 4.27
N GLN A 82 15.25 8.64 5.56
CA GLN A 82 14.07 8.68 6.41
C GLN A 82 13.80 10.09 6.95
N HIS A 83 12.51 10.49 6.97
CA HIS A 83 12.01 11.74 7.54
C HIS A 83 10.77 11.40 8.38
N LEU A 84 10.95 11.09 9.67
CA LEU A 84 9.89 10.52 10.50
C LEU A 84 9.20 11.53 11.42
N ASN A 85 9.63 12.79 11.46
CA ASN A 85 9.14 13.81 12.39
C ASN A 85 7.93 14.61 11.88
N GLY A 86 7.51 14.40 10.64
CA GLY A 86 6.38 15.08 10.02
C GLY A 86 5.03 14.46 10.39
N HIS A 87 3.97 15.04 9.87
CA HIS A 87 2.60 14.51 9.97
C HIS A 87 2.52 13.09 9.38
N ALA A 88 3.18 12.88 8.26
CA ALA A 88 3.45 11.56 7.70
C ALA A 88 4.95 11.29 7.75
N GLY A 89 5.34 10.10 8.21
CA GLY A 89 6.72 9.62 8.08
C GLY A 89 7.02 9.30 6.62
N LEU A 90 8.27 9.56 6.21
CA LEU A 90 8.72 9.31 4.85
C LEU A 90 9.95 8.41 4.85
N VAL A 91 9.98 7.44 3.95
CA VAL A 91 11.20 6.80 3.45
C VAL A 91 11.23 7.18 1.98
N LEU A 92 12.13 8.10 1.60
CA LEU A 92 12.02 8.84 0.35
C LEU A 92 13.14 8.47 -0.62
N ASN A 93 12.98 7.35 -1.29
CA ASN A 93 13.88 6.89 -2.33
C ASN A 93 13.10 6.56 -3.61
N PRO A 94 12.78 7.57 -4.44
CA PRO A 94 12.13 7.32 -5.74
C PRO A 94 12.92 6.29 -6.56
N ARG A 95 12.22 5.37 -7.20
CA ARG A 95 12.78 4.21 -7.93
C ARG A 95 13.41 3.12 -7.03
N ALA A 96 13.31 3.27 -5.72
CA ALA A 96 13.73 2.28 -4.74
C ALA A 96 12.66 2.19 -3.64
N LEU A 97 13.02 2.02 -2.36
CA LEU A 97 12.05 1.95 -1.28
C LEU A 97 11.47 3.34 -0.99
N ASP A 98 10.19 3.50 -1.27
CA ASP A 98 9.47 4.76 -1.18
C ASP A 98 8.15 4.54 -0.41
N LEU A 99 8.11 5.07 0.81
CA LEU A 99 7.01 4.85 1.75
C LEU A 99 6.45 6.15 2.30
N ARG A 100 5.13 6.15 2.51
CA ARG A 100 4.43 7.16 3.31
C ARG A 100 3.84 6.44 4.51
N LEU A 101 4.15 6.90 5.73
CA LEU A 101 3.86 6.20 6.97
C LEU A 101 2.97 7.07 7.86
N PHE A 102 1.80 6.55 8.22
CA PHE A 102 0.86 7.22 9.12
C PHE A 102 1.01 6.59 10.51
N LEU A 103 2.04 6.99 11.24
CA LEU A 103 2.55 6.31 12.43
C LEU A 103 1.57 6.27 13.60
N ASN A 104 0.56 7.15 13.62
CA ASN A 104 -0.53 7.10 14.61
C ASN A 104 -1.43 5.85 14.48
N GLN A 105 -1.37 5.16 13.35
CA GLN A 105 -2.10 3.91 13.13
C GLN A 105 -1.33 2.65 13.59
N TRP A 106 -0.06 2.78 13.90
CA TRP A 106 0.83 1.66 14.21
C TRP A 106 0.75 1.32 15.69
N ALA A 107 0.46 0.05 16.02
CA ALA A 107 0.14 -0.36 17.39
C ALA A 107 1.09 -1.41 17.96
N SER A 108 1.47 -2.42 17.19
CA SER A 108 2.32 -3.51 17.67
C SER A 108 3.32 -3.96 16.63
N THR A 109 4.45 -4.49 17.10
CA THR A 109 5.57 -4.94 16.26
C THR A 109 6.09 -6.27 16.74
N PHE A 110 6.36 -7.17 15.81
CA PHE A 110 6.88 -8.51 16.09
C PHE A 110 8.02 -8.86 15.15
N HIS A 111 8.98 -9.62 15.66
CA HIS A 111 9.92 -10.39 14.83
C HIS A 111 9.38 -11.80 14.65
N ILE A 112 9.51 -12.33 13.44
CA ILE A 112 9.13 -13.71 13.12
C ILE A 112 10.29 -14.39 12.40
N SER A 113 10.61 -15.62 12.84
CA SER A 113 11.59 -16.48 12.18
C SER A 113 10.91 -17.79 11.81
N GLU A 114 10.74 -18.04 10.52
CA GLU A 114 10.04 -19.21 9.99
C GLU A 114 10.98 -20.12 9.22
N THR A 115 10.82 -21.43 9.39
CA THR A 115 11.45 -22.41 8.53
C THR A 115 10.54 -22.65 7.32
N THR A 116 11.04 -22.39 6.12
CA THR A 116 10.33 -22.62 4.87
C THR A 116 11.04 -23.69 4.04
N ALA A 117 10.41 -24.13 2.96
CA ALA A 117 11.03 -25.07 1.98
C ALA A 117 12.32 -24.48 1.36
N HIS A 118 12.50 -23.16 1.41
CA HIS A 118 13.67 -22.45 0.87
C HIS A 118 14.68 -22.01 1.94
N GLY A 119 14.52 -22.47 3.18
CA GLY A 119 15.36 -22.11 4.31
C GLY A 119 14.66 -21.23 5.32
N GLU A 120 15.46 -20.66 6.22
CA GLU A 120 14.96 -19.74 7.25
C GLU A 120 14.57 -18.40 6.63
N ARG A 121 13.38 -17.91 7.04
CA ARG A 121 12.83 -16.64 6.61
C ARG A 121 12.57 -15.76 7.82
N GLN A 122 13.21 -14.60 7.86
CA GLN A 122 13.05 -13.65 8.97
C GLN A 122 12.33 -12.39 8.52
N SER A 123 11.50 -11.84 9.41
CA SER A 123 10.80 -10.59 9.17
C SER A 123 10.56 -9.80 10.46
N ILE A 124 10.36 -8.50 10.28
CA ILE A 124 9.74 -7.61 11.26
C ILE A 124 8.40 -7.18 10.68
N GLN A 125 7.33 -7.37 11.45
CA GLN A 125 5.97 -7.11 11.02
C GLN A 125 5.30 -6.10 11.94
N PHE A 126 4.66 -5.11 11.34
CA PHE A 126 4.00 -4.00 12.02
C PHE A 126 2.49 -4.11 11.80
N PHE A 127 1.73 -3.97 12.89
CA PHE A 127 0.27 -4.10 12.89
C PHE A 127 -0.40 -2.84 13.41
N ASP A 128 -1.62 -2.58 12.94
CA ASP A 128 -2.42 -1.47 13.39
C ASP A 128 -3.23 -1.78 14.66
N HIS A 129 -4.04 -0.81 15.10
CA HIS A 129 -4.89 -0.96 16.29
C HIS A 129 -6.01 -1.99 16.14
N GLN A 130 -6.36 -2.38 14.92
CA GLN A 130 -7.36 -3.41 14.63
C GLN A 130 -6.73 -4.80 14.49
N GLY A 131 -5.40 -4.87 14.47
CA GLY A 131 -4.66 -6.12 14.32
C GLY A 131 -4.35 -6.50 12.88
N ASP A 132 -4.55 -5.61 11.93
CA ASP A 132 -4.18 -5.82 10.52
C ASP A 132 -2.71 -5.45 10.29
N ALA A 133 -2.04 -6.19 9.41
CA ALA A 133 -0.67 -5.89 9.03
C ALA A 133 -0.58 -4.62 8.18
N LEU A 134 0.32 -3.72 8.55
CA LEU A 134 0.59 -2.48 7.82
C LEU A 134 1.80 -2.60 6.90
N LEU A 135 2.89 -3.14 7.42
CA LEU A 135 4.14 -3.32 6.69
C LEU A 135 4.85 -4.56 7.21
N LYS A 136 5.36 -5.38 6.31
CA LYS A 136 6.22 -6.51 6.63
C LYS A 136 7.59 -6.31 5.97
N VAL A 137 8.63 -6.39 6.77
CA VAL A 137 10.02 -6.18 6.33
C VAL A 137 10.77 -7.49 6.46
N TYR A 138 11.13 -8.07 5.32
CA TYR A 138 11.85 -9.35 5.23
C TYR A 138 13.33 -9.13 4.99
N THR A 139 14.16 -10.03 5.54
CA THR A 139 15.56 -10.13 5.13
C THR A 139 15.66 -10.67 3.70
N THR A 140 16.74 -10.30 3.02
CA THR A 140 17.16 -10.83 1.73
C THR A 140 18.55 -11.46 1.88
N PRO A 141 19.08 -12.16 0.88
CA PRO A 141 20.46 -12.63 0.92
C PRO A 141 21.52 -11.53 1.09
N ASN A 142 21.16 -10.28 0.79
CA ASN A 142 22.05 -9.11 0.89
C ASN A 142 21.84 -8.28 2.17
N THR A 143 20.90 -8.66 3.02
CA THR A 143 20.72 -8.00 4.32
C THR A 143 21.97 -8.21 5.17
N LEU A 144 22.40 -7.16 5.87
CA LEU A 144 23.54 -7.22 6.79
C LEU A 144 23.15 -8.01 8.05
N VAL A 145 23.53 -9.27 8.10
CA VAL A 145 23.07 -10.24 9.13
C VAL A 145 23.42 -9.81 10.54
N GLU A 146 24.63 -9.28 10.74
CA GLU A 146 25.08 -8.81 12.07
C GLU A 146 24.28 -7.59 12.54
N GLU A 147 24.00 -6.67 11.64
CA GLU A 147 23.20 -5.47 11.93
C GLU A 147 21.73 -5.84 12.20
N TRP A 148 21.17 -6.79 11.47
CA TRP A 148 19.85 -7.34 11.75
C TRP A 148 19.78 -7.97 13.14
N ALA A 149 20.75 -8.79 13.49
CA ALA A 149 20.84 -9.40 14.82
C ALA A 149 20.99 -8.36 15.94
N ALA A 150 21.78 -7.30 15.72
CA ALA A 150 21.96 -6.21 16.67
C ALA A 150 20.65 -5.43 16.89
N LEU A 151 19.89 -5.17 15.82
CA LEU A 151 18.57 -4.55 15.89
C LEU A 151 17.62 -5.41 16.73
N LEU A 152 17.54 -6.70 16.46
CA LEU A 152 16.68 -7.61 17.22
C LEU A 152 17.07 -7.64 18.70
N THR A 153 18.36 -7.71 19.02
CA THR A 153 18.85 -7.68 20.40
C THR A 153 18.41 -6.41 21.13
N ARG A 154 18.41 -5.27 20.44
CA ARG A 154 17.99 -3.98 21.00
C ARG A 154 16.50 -3.92 21.32
N PHE A 155 15.64 -4.49 20.45
CA PHE A 155 14.20 -4.29 20.51
C PHE A 155 13.39 -5.49 20.99
N ILE A 156 13.94 -6.70 21.02
CA ILE A 156 13.23 -7.87 21.55
C ILE A 156 12.84 -7.63 22.99
N PHE A 157 11.56 -7.88 23.26
CA PHE A 157 10.96 -7.73 24.58
C PHE A 157 10.63 -9.11 25.14
N ALA A 158 11.21 -9.46 26.29
CA ALA A 158 10.99 -10.77 26.92
C ALA A 158 9.55 -10.99 27.34
N GLU A 159 8.83 -9.91 27.69
CA GLU A 159 7.41 -9.95 28.01
C GLU A 159 6.57 -9.83 26.73
N ASN A 160 5.40 -10.46 26.76
CA ASN A 160 4.42 -10.37 25.68
C ASN A 160 3.10 -9.84 26.24
N PRO A 161 2.99 -8.53 26.47
CA PRO A 161 1.77 -7.95 27.02
C PRO A 161 0.59 -8.17 26.08
N PRO A 162 -0.64 -8.35 26.61
CA PRO A 162 -1.83 -8.56 25.82
C PRO A 162 -2.03 -7.46 24.78
N LEU A 163 -2.50 -7.85 23.59
CA LEU A 163 -2.92 -6.89 22.58
C LEU A 163 -4.23 -6.23 23.00
N VAL A 164 -4.29 -4.91 22.86
CA VAL A 164 -5.51 -4.13 23.06
C VAL A 164 -6.00 -3.73 21.68
N LEU A 165 -6.90 -4.53 21.11
CA LEU A 165 -7.43 -4.28 19.77
C LEU A 165 -8.66 -3.38 19.82
N GLN A 166 -8.72 -2.45 18.88
CA GLN A 166 -9.90 -1.63 18.63
C GLN A 166 -10.78 -2.33 17.59
N PRO A 167 -12.12 -2.22 17.72
CA PRO A 167 -13.01 -2.75 16.69
C PRO A 167 -12.79 -2.02 15.37
N ALA A 168 -12.93 -2.74 14.26
CA ALA A 168 -12.91 -2.13 12.95
C ALA A 168 -14.09 -1.14 12.81
N ASN A 169 -13.81 0.05 12.31
CA ASN A 169 -14.86 0.99 11.97
C ASN A 169 -15.42 0.65 10.58
N ASN A 170 -16.50 -0.10 10.54
CA ASN A 170 -17.20 -0.50 9.33
C ASN A 170 -18.42 0.38 9.04
N SER A 171 -18.46 1.61 9.58
CA SER A 171 -19.55 2.53 9.29
C SER A 171 -19.57 2.91 7.81
N ALA A 172 -20.76 2.95 7.24
CA ALA A 172 -20.95 3.45 5.89
C ALA A 172 -20.46 4.91 5.79
N PRO A 173 -19.99 5.35 4.61
CA PRO A 173 -19.65 6.76 4.39
C PRO A 173 -20.80 7.67 4.79
N ALA A 174 -20.48 8.84 5.38
CA ALA A 174 -21.46 9.85 5.66
C ALA A 174 -22.21 10.28 4.39
N ALA A 175 -23.47 10.65 4.51
CA ALA A 175 -24.23 11.19 3.40
C ALA A 175 -23.60 12.50 2.93
N VAL A 176 -23.58 12.72 1.62
CA VAL A 176 -23.09 13.96 1.02
C VAL A 176 -24.02 15.10 1.39
N THR A 177 -23.49 16.15 2.04
CA THR A 177 -24.25 17.35 2.43
C THR A 177 -23.78 18.59 1.70
N VAL A 178 -22.58 18.56 1.09
CA VAL A 178 -22.01 19.69 0.35
C VAL A 178 -22.62 19.75 -1.06
N ASP A 179 -22.78 20.96 -1.56
CA ASP A 179 -23.20 21.20 -2.94
C ASP A 179 -22.11 20.78 -3.96
N ALA A 180 -22.52 20.08 -5.01
CA ALA A 180 -21.62 19.60 -6.06
C ALA A 180 -20.82 20.74 -6.72
N GLN A 181 -21.46 21.89 -6.95
CA GLN A 181 -20.78 23.03 -7.56
C GLN A 181 -19.64 23.55 -6.67
N THR A 182 -19.83 23.55 -5.36
CA THR A 182 -18.78 23.96 -4.41
C THR A 182 -17.56 23.04 -4.52
N VAL A 183 -17.76 21.72 -4.55
CA VAL A 183 -16.66 20.74 -4.67
C VAL A 183 -15.95 20.89 -6.01
N ASP A 184 -16.71 21.04 -7.11
CA ASP A 184 -16.16 21.23 -8.45
C ASP A 184 -15.29 22.50 -8.53
N GLN A 185 -15.76 23.61 -7.98
CA GLN A 185 -15.03 24.87 -7.96
C GLN A 185 -13.74 24.76 -7.11
N GLU A 186 -13.80 24.14 -5.92
CA GLU A 186 -12.63 23.93 -5.09
C GLU A 186 -11.60 23.03 -5.75
N TRP A 187 -12.04 21.97 -6.42
CA TRP A 187 -11.17 21.08 -7.17
C TRP A 187 -10.44 21.84 -8.29
N ARG A 188 -11.18 22.63 -9.09
CA ARG A 188 -10.60 23.42 -10.18
C ARG A 188 -9.63 24.50 -9.70
N ALA A 189 -9.79 24.97 -8.46
CA ALA A 189 -8.92 25.97 -7.86
C ALA A 189 -7.63 25.39 -7.23
N MET A 190 -7.46 24.06 -7.24
CA MET A 190 -6.23 23.44 -6.71
C MET A 190 -5.00 23.87 -7.49
N THR A 191 -3.88 24.03 -6.77
CA THR A 191 -2.56 24.33 -7.31
C THR A 191 -1.52 23.28 -6.95
N ASP A 192 -1.90 22.32 -6.08
CA ASP A 192 -1.07 21.23 -5.60
C ASP A 192 -1.96 20.00 -5.30
N VAL A 193 -1.54 18.81 -5.72
CA VAL A 193 -2.30 17.57 -5.52
C VAL A 193 -2.55 17.24 -4.05
N HIS A 194 -1.68 17.67 -3.13
CA HIS A 194 -1.84 17.44 -1.70
C HIS A 194 -3.04 18.17 -1.09
N GLN A 195 -3.52 19.24 -1.74
CA GLN A 195 -4.71 19.98 -1.33
C GLN A 195 -5.99 19.13 -1.42
N PHE A 196 -5.95 18.05 -2.19
CA PHE A 196 -7.10 17.16 -2.36
C PHE A 196 -7.56 16.50 -1.05
N PHE A 197 -6.62 16.10 -0.19
CA PHE A 197 -6.95 15.57 1.14
C PHE A 197 -7.70 16.59 2.01
N GLY A 198 -7.28 17.86 1.94
CA GLY A 198 -7.95 18.95 2.65
C GLY A 198 -9.38 19.16 2.17
N LEU A 199 -9.62 19.07 0.87
CA LEU A 199 -10.95 19.15 0.26
C LEU A 199 -11.86 18.03 0.77
N LEU A 200 -11.39 16.79 0.74
CA LEU A 200 -12.15 15.64 1.24
C LEU A 200 -12.49 15.80 2.73
N LYS A 201 -11.53 16.22 3.53
CA LYS A 201 -11.70 16.38 4.98
C LYS A 201 -12.69 17.51 5.32
N ARG A 202 -12.61 18.65 4.63
CA ARG A 202 -13.52 19.79 4.87
C ARG A 202 -14.98 19.44 4.65
N HIS A 203 -15.26 18.57 3.69
CA HIS A 203 -16.60 18.23 3.27
C HIS A 203 -17.04 16.83 3.71
N ASP A 204 -16.21 16.14 4.50
CA ASP A 204 -16.46 14.77 4.96
C ASP A 204 -16.81 13.82 3.80
N LEU A 205 -16.00 13.85 2.75
CA LEU A 205 -16.18 13.08 1.54
C LEU A 205 -15.18 11.94 1.42
N THR A 206 -15.65 10.80 0.93
CA THR A 206 -14.76 9.79 0.35
C THR A 206 -14.28 10.26 -1.02
N ARG A 207 -13.21 9.66 -1.54
CA ARG A 207 -12.71 9.94 -2.88
C ARG A 207 -13.81 9.72 -3.93
N GLN A 208 -14.49 8.57 -3.89
CA GLN A 208 -15.56 8.23 -4.83
C GLN A 208 -16.74 9.22 -4.75
N GLN A 209 -17.11 9.66 -3.57
CA GLN A 209 -18.13 10.70 -3.42
C GLN A 209 -17.71 12.00 -4.11
N ALA A 210 -16.48 12.43 -3.91
CA ALA A 210 -15.94 13.63 -4.56
C ALA A 210 -15.91 13.47 -6.08
N PHE A 211 -15.50 12.32 -6.60
CA PHE A 211 -15.45 12.04 -8.04
C PHE A 211 -16.84 12.15 -8.69
N ASN A 212 -17.88 11.73 -7.98
CA ASN A 212 -19.26 11.82 -8.46
C ASN A 212 -19.86 13.24 -8.43
N LEU A 213 -19.20 14.19 -7.77
CA LEU A 213 -19.68 15.57 -7.61
C LEU A 213 -19.08 16.56 -8.60
N VAL A 214 -18.01 16.18 -9.29
CA VAL A 214 -17.25 17.07 -10.19
C VAL A 214 -17.55 16.75 -11.65
N GLY A 215 -17.15 17.64 -12.56
CA GLY A 215 -17.28 17.42 -13.98
C GLY A 215 -16.46 16.24 -14.49
N ASP A 216 -16.93 15.60 -15.55
CA ASP A 216 -16.28 14.42 -16.15
C ASP A 216 -14.87 14.72 -16.68
N ASP A 217 -14.55 15.98 -16.92
CA ASP A 217 -13.20 16.44 -17.27
C ASP A 217 -12.22 16.34 -16.09
N LEU A 218 -12.72 16.34 -14.85
CA LEU A 218 -11.91 16.20 -13.63
C LEU A 218 -11.88 14.77 -13.11
N ALA A 219 -12.99 14.06 -13.17
CA ALA A 219 -13.08 12.67 -12.76
C ALA A 219 -14.12 11.95 -13.61
N CYS A 220 -13.71 10.91 -14.31
CA CYS A 220 -14.65 10.10 -15.09
C CYS A 220 -14.41 8.61 -14.85
N LYS A 221 -15.52 7.89 -14.72
CA LYS A 221 -15.50 6.43 -14.61
C LYS A 221 -15.21 5.82 -15.96
N VAL A 222 -14.30 4.87 -16.00
CA VAL A 222 -13.89 4.14 -17.20
C VAL A 222 -14.08 2.64 -17.00
N SER A 223 -13.90 1.86 -18.07
CA SER A 223 -13.98 0.40 -17.99
C SER A 223 -12.95 -0.17 -16.99
N ASN A 224 -13.32 -1.21 -16.25
CA ASN A 224 -12.40 -1.91 -15.37
C ASN A 224 -11.29 -2.66 -16.12
N SER A 225 -11.40 -2.82 -17.44
CA SER A 225 -10.33 -3.31 -18.29
C SER A 225 -9.22 -2.27 -18.54
N ALA A 226 -9.44 -1.02 -18.14
CA ALA A 226 -8.48 0.07 -18.34
C ALA A 226 -7.14 -0.18 -17.65
N LEU A 227 -7.13 -0.84 -16.48
CA LEU A 227 -5.89 -1.17 -15.78
C LEU A 227 -4.96 -2.03 -16.63
N ALA A 228 -5.45 -3.16 -17.13
CA ALA A 228 -4.65 -4.07 -17.96
C ALA A 228 -4.17 -3.38 -19.24
N GLN A 229 -5.04 -2.60 -19.86
CA GLN A 229 -4.72 -1.84 -21.07
C GLN A 229 -3.63 -0.81 -20.80
N LEU A 230 -3.75 -0.03 -19.74
CA LEU A 230 -2.77 1.01 -19.37
C LEU A 230 -1.40 0.40 -19.05
N LEU A 231 -1.36 -0.66 -18.25
CA LEU A 231 -0.12 -1.31 -17.86
C LEU A 231 0.59 -1.93 -19.07
N ASP A 232 -0.15 -2.55 -19.97
CA ASP A 232 0.45 -3.11 -21.20
C ASP A 232 0.97 -2.02 -22.13
N THR A 233 0.23 -0.91 -22.29
CA THR A 233 0.67 0.22 -23.10
C THR A 233 1.93 0.86 -22.51
N ALA A 234 1.97 1.11 -21.20
CA ALA A 234 3.15 1.67 -20.54
C ALA A 234 4.36 0.73 -20.64
N ARG A 235 4.14 -0.58 -20.53
CA ARG A 235 5.20 -1.59 -20.73
C ARG A 235 5.77 -1.52 -22.15
N GLN A 236 4.93 -1.46 -23.17
CA GLN A 236 5.34 -1.38 -24.58
C GLN A 236 6.06 -0.06 -24.88
N ASP A 237 5.55 1.04 -24.39
CA ASP A 237 6.09 2.38 -24.61
C ASP A 237 7.37 2.66 -23.80
N GLY A 238 7.59 1.91 -22.72
CA GLY A 238 8.79 2.01 -21.89
C GLY A 238 8.89 3.29 -21.06
N ASN A 239 7.80 4.02 -20.85
CA ASN A 239 7.80 5.18 -19.97
C ASN A 239 7.68 4.77 -18.50
N GLU A 240 8.27 5.55 -17.60
CA GLU A 240 8.18 5.32 -16.17
C GLU A 240 6.81 5.69 -15.62
N ILE A 241 6.25 4.80 -14.81
CA ILE A 241 5.00 5.00 -14.08
C ILE A 241 5.22 4.90 -12.59
N MET A 242 4.22 5.32 -11.81
CA MET A 242 4.18 5.15 -10.36
C MET A 242 2.97 4.29 -10.00
N VAL A 243 3.17 3.32 -9.09
CA VAL A 243 2.10 2.47 -8.57
C VAL A 243 2.05 2.60 -7.05
N PHE A 244 0.94 3.11 -6.55
CA PHE A 244 0.66 3.33 -5.13
C PHE A 244 -0.27 2.23 -4.63
N VAL A 245 0.16 1.48 -3.64
CA VAL A 245 -0.69 0.56 -2.90
C VAL A 245 -0.57 0.86 -1.42
N GLY A 246 -1.69 0.96 -0.74
CA GLY A 246 -1.71 1.32 0.66
C GLY A 246 -2.78 0.63 1.47
N ASN A 247 -2.71 0.91 2.76
CA ASN A 247 -3.64 0.52 3.80
C ASN A 247 -3.79 1.68 4.80
N ARG A 248 -4.34 1.44 6.00
CA ARG A 248 -4.56 2.52 6.99
C ARG A 248 -3.29 3.23 7.44
N GLY A 249 -2.17 2.54 7.47
CA GLY A 249 -0.94 3.06 8.08
C GLY A 249 0.25 3.21 7.14
N CYS A 250 0.15 2.75 5.90
CA CYS A 250 1.27 2.76 4.98
C CYS A 250 0.81 2.89 3.53
N VAL A 251 1.55 3.64 2.74
CA VAL A 251 1.48 3.63 1.28
C VAL A 251 2.88 3.35 0.75
N GLN A 252 3.00 2.33 -0.08
CA GLN A 252 4.25 1.96 -0.75
C GLN A 252 4.16 2.30 -2.23
N ILE A 253 5.20 2.94 -2.76
CA ILE A 253 5.20 3.55 -4.08
C ILE A 253 6.30 2.92 -4.93
N PHE A 254 5.93 2.36 -6.07
CA PHE A 254 6.86 1.98 -7.11
C PHE A 254 6.99 3.12 -8.12
N THR A 255 8.20 3.40 -8.56
CA THR A 255 8.47 4.27 -9.70
C THR A 255 9.44 3.55 -10.64
N GLY A 256 9.06 3.39 -11.90
CA GLY A 256 9.92 2.77 -12.90
C GLY A 256 9.17 2.30 -14.13
N VAL A 257 9.88 1.57 -14.97
CA VAL A 257 9.38 0.93 -16.18
C VAL A 257 8.85 -0.45 -15.84
N ILE A 258 7.71 -0.85 -16.42
CA ILE A 258 7.20 -2.22 -16.29
C ILE A 258 7.98 -3.11 -17.22
N GLU A 259 8.65 -4.13 -16.68
CA GLU A 259 9.45 -5.08 -17.46
C GLU A 259 8.63 -6.31 -17.86
N LYS A 260 7.88 -6.87 -16.93
CA LYS A 260 7.10 -8.09 -17.19
C LYS A 260 5.71 -7.99 -16.58
N LEU A 261 4.71 -8.15 -17.41
CA LEU A 261 3.28 -8.12 -17.02
C LEU A 261 2.67 -9.50 -17.31
N VAL A 262 2.14 -10.17 -16.29
CA VAL A 262 1.61 -11.54 -16.38
C VAL A 262 0.24 -11.66 -15.76
N PRO A 263 -0.83 -11.72 -16.55
CA PRO A 263 -2.15 -12.11 -16.05
C PRO A 263 -2.15 -13.61 -15.68
N MET A 264 -2.69 -13.93 -14.51
CA MET A 264 -2.80 -15.33 -14.06
C MET A 264 -3.95 -15.53 -13.07
N LYS A 265 -4.93 -16.32 -13.44
CA LYS A 265 -6.03 -16.77 -12.54
C LYS A 265 -6.75 -15.60 -11.83
N GLY A 266 -7.11 -14.56 -12.55
CA GLY A 266 -7.79 -13.37 -12.00
C GLY A 266 -6.86 -12.34 -11.36
N TRP A 267 -5.58 -12.65 -11.23
CA TRP A 267 -4.54 -11.75 -10.78
C TRP A 267 -3.81 -11.12 -11.96
N LEU A 268 -3.51 -9.84 -11.84
CA LEU A 268 -2.60 -9.13 -12.72
C LEU A 268 -1.30 -8.92 -11.97
N ASN A 269 -0.19 -9.40 -12.54
CA ASN A 269 1.11 -9.41 -11.88
C ASN A 269 2.13 -8.60 -12.66
N ILE A 270 2.94 -7.83 -11.95
CA ILE A 270 4.17 -7.21 -12.46
C ILE A 270 5.35 -7.90 -11.78
N PHE A 271 6.31 -8.36 -12.59
CA PHE A 271 7.55 -8.98 -12.12
C PHE A 271 8.75 -8.21 -12.65
N ASN A 272 9.19 -7.22 -11.86
CA ASN A 272 10.46 -6.54 -12.07
C ASN A 272 11.53 -7.15 -11.15
N PRO A 273 12.84 -6.94 -11.39
CA PRO A 273 13.89 -7.50 -10.54
C PRO A 273 13.79 -7.12 -9.05
N THR A 274 13.37 -5.87 -8.76
CA THR A 274 13.27 -5.37 -7.39
C THR A 274 11.84 -5.01 -6.96
N PHE A 275 10.88 -5.16 -7.85
CA PHE A 275 9.48 -4.82 -7.59
C PHE A 275 8.54 -5.92 -8.09
N THR A 276 7.58 -6.28 -7.26
CA THR A 276 6.51 -7.22 -7.62
C THR A 276 5.17 -6.65 -7.20
N LEU A 277 4.20 -6.70 -8.12
CA LEU A 277 2.80 -6.38 -7.83
C LEU A 277 1.95 -7.61 -8.11
N HIS A 278 1.06 -7.92 -7.17
CA HIS A 278 -0.06 -8.85 -7.38
C HIS A 278 -1.35 -8.07 -7.13
N LEU A 279 -2.20 -7.93 -8.12
CA LEU A 279 -3.47 -7.21 -8.00
C LEU A 279 -4.61 -8.12 -8.46
N LEU A 280 -5.63 -8.27 -7.61
CA LEU A 280 -6.81 -9.09 -7.89
C LEU A 280 -7.76 -8.31 -8.81
N GLU A 281 -7.55 -8.43 -10.12
CA GLU A 281 -8.25 -7.65 -11.14
C GLU A 281 -9.77 -7.86 -11.11
N GLU A 282 -10.22 -9.08 -10.85
CA GLU A 282 -11.65 -9.41 -10.75
C GLU A 282 -12.37 -8.69 -9.60
N SER A 283 -11.65 -8.19 -8.61
CA SER A 283 -12.21 -7.43 -7.48
C SER A 283 -12.33 -5.94 -7.74
N VAL A 284 -11.87 -5.46 -8.87
CA VAL A 284 -12.02 -4.05 -9.26
C VAL A 284 -13.49 -3.81 -9.63
N ALA A 285 -14.18 -3.03 -8.80
CA ALA A 285 -15.59 -2.66 -9.03
C ALA A 285 -15.72 -1.35 -9.78
N GLU A 286 -14.85 -0.38 -9.51
CA GLU A 286 -14.83 0.91 -10.19
C GLU A 286 -13.40 1.29 -10.56
N THR A 287 -13.26 1.87 -11.75
CA THR A 287 -12.01 2.45 -12.24
C THR A 287 -12.29 3.88 -12.69
N TRP A 288 -11.49 4.81 -12.18
CA TRP A 288 -11.64 6.24 -12.43
C TRP A 288 -10.37 6.84 -13.00
N VAL A 289 -10.55 7.70 -14.02
CA VAL A 289 -9.51 8.64 -14.44
C VAL A 289 -9.76 9.96 -13.72
N THR A 290 -8.73 10.50 -13.07
CA THR A 290 -8.83 11.81 -12.41
C THR A 290 -7.80 12.78 -12.97
N ARG A 291 -8.14 14.07 -12.97
CA ARG A 291 -7.25 15.17 -13.34
C ARG A 291 -7.28 16.22 -12.25
N LYS A 292 -6.13 16.44 -11.62
CA LYS A 292 -6.01 17.43 -10.55
C LYS A 292 -5.12 18.57 -11.03
N PRO A 293 -5.62 19.82 -11.02
CA PRO A 293 -4.82 20.97 -11.40
C PRO A 293 -3.66 21.20 -10.43
N THR A 294 -2.51 21.55 -10.98
CA THR A 294 -1.36 22.04 -10.22
C THR A 294 -0.80 23.28 -10.87
N ALA A 295 0.16 23.94 -10.20
CA ALA A 295 0.89 25.07 -10.78
C ALA A 295 1.65 24.70 -12.07
N ASP A 296 1.98 23.40 -12.22
CA ASP A 296 2.76 22.86 -13.35
C ASP A 296 1.88 22.18 -14.42
N GLY A 297 0.59 22.33 -14.34
CA GLY A 297 -0.40 21.67 -15.19
C GLY A 297 -1.17 20.57 -14.46
N HIS A 298 -2.00 19.82 -15.19
CA HIS A 298 -2.76 18.73 -14.60
C HIS A 298 -1.89 17.53 -14.27
N VAL A 299 -2.21 16.87 -13.15
CA VAL A 299 -1.71 15.54 -12.80
C VAL A 299 -2.84 14.55 -12.99
N THR A 300 -2.64 13.55 -13.84
CA THR A 300 -3.64 12.55 -14.19
C THR A 300 -3.35 11.22 -13.52
N SER A 301 -4.39 10.54 -13.06
CA SER A 301 -4.30 9.25 -12.39
C SER A 301 -5.32 8.25 -12.90
N LEU A 302 -5.01 6.98 -12.71
CA LEU A 302 -5.97 5.89 -12.74
C LEU A 302 -6.16 5.39 -11.31
N GLU A 303 -7.39 5.38 -10.82
CA GLU A 303 -7.70 4.99 -9.44
C GLU A 303 -8.70 3.84 -9.42
N LEU A 304 -8.39 2.81 -8.64
CA LEU A 304 -9.11 1.54 -8.63
C LEU A 304 -9.75 1.31 -7.26
N PHE A 305 -11.04 0.94 -7.26
CA PHE A 305 -11.81 0.68 -6.04
C PHE A 305 -12.51 -0.66 -6.11
N ALA A 306 -12.52 -1.35 -4.97
CA ALA A 306 -13.32 -2.56 -4.77
C ALA A 306 -14.79 -2.22 -4.44
N ALA A 307 -15.65 -3.23 -4.45
CA ALA A 307 -17.07 -3.06 -4.15
C ALA A 307 -17.35 -2.53 -2.73
N ASP A 308 -16.47 -2.81 -1.78
CA ASP A 308 -16.56 -2.32 -0.40
C ASP A 308 -16.04 -0.89 -0.21
N GLY A 309 -15.61 -0.22 -1.29
CA GLY A 309 -15.06 1.13 -1.25
C GLY A 309 -13.55 1.20 -0.99
N THR A 310 -12.89 0.08 -0.76
CA THR A 310 -11.43 0.04 -0.58
C THR A 310 -10.74 0.54 -1.84
N GLN A 311 -9.85 1.51 -1.70
CA GLN A 311 -8.96 1.90 -2.77
C GLN A 311 -7.89 0.83 -2.96
N ILE A 312 -7.93 0.14 -4.11
CA ILE A 312 -7.01 -0.95 -4.42
C ILE A 312 -5.62 -0.42 -4.75
N ALA A 313 -5.57 0.56 -5.65
CA ALA A 313 -4.34 1.17 -6.11
C ALA A 313 -4.59 2.53 -6.77
N GLN A 314 -3.53 3.32 -6.88
CA GLN A 314 -3.48 4.52 -7.72
C GLN A 314 -2.27 4.42 -8.64
N LEU A 315 -2.44 4.82 -9.89
CA LEU A 315 -1.37 4.86 -10.88
C LEU A 315 -1.20 6.29 -11.40
N TYR A 316 0.07 6.68 -11.51
CA TYR A 316 0.50 7.98 -12.05
C TYR A 316 1.63 7.77 -13.05
N GLY A 317 1.86 8.73 -13.93
CA GLY A 317 3.14 8.85 -14.64
C GLY A 317 4.21 9.35 -13.69
N GLN A 318 5.46 8.92 -13.91
CA GLN A 318 6.57 9.51 -13.17
C GLN A 318 6.62 11.02 -13.43
N ARG A 319 6.73 11.78 -12.38
CA ARG A 319 6.80 13.24 -12.41
C ARG A 319 7.82 13.74 -11.39
N THR A 320 8.59 14.73 -11.80
CA THR A 320 9.44 15.50 -10.89
C THR A 320 8.65 16.71 -10.40
N GLU A 321 8.70 17.01 -9.11
CA GLU A 321 8.04 18.18 -8.54
C GLU A 321 8.58 19.46 -9.22
N GLY A 322 7.67 20.36 -9.59
CA GLY A 322 8.00 21.58 -10.34
C GLY A 322 8.05 21.39 -11.86
N GLU A 323 7.82 20.17 -12.34
CA GLU A 323 7.80 19.85 -13.77
C GLU A 323 6.40 19.36 -14.18
N PRO A 324 5.97 19.63 -15.43
CA PRO A 324 4.74 19.06 -15.95
C PRO A 324 4.85 17.53 -16.07
N GLU A 325 3.72 16.83 -15.98
CA GLU A 325 3.71 15.39 -16.19
C GLU A 325 4.02 15.02 -17.65
N GLN A 326 4.44 13.77 -17.86
CA GLN A 326 4.78 13.23 -19.18
C GLN A 326 3.62 13.37 -20.16
N THR A 327 3.88 13.91 -21.35
CA THR A 327 2.91 13.94 -22.44
C THR A 327 2.49 12.54 -22.89
N GLN A 328 3.41 11.58 -22.84
CA GLN A 328 3.14 10.18 -23.16
C GLN A 328 2.15 9.54 -22.17
N TRP A 329 2.32 9.78 -20.87
CA TRP A 329 1.37 9.35 -19.85
C TRP A 329 -0.03 9.95 -20.07
N ARG A 330 -0.11 11.25 -20.36
CA ARG A 330 -1.39 11.92 -20.68
C ARG A 330 -2.08 11.26 -21.86
N ALA A 331 -1.34 10.97 -22.93
CA ALA A 331 -1.90 10.30 -24.10
C ALA A 331 -2.41 8.89 -23.78
N GLN A 332 -1.69 8.16 -22.93
CA GLN A 332 -2.08 6.82 -22.47
C GLN A 332 -3.37 6.87 -21.64
N ILE A 333 -3.50 7.85 -20.75
CA ILE A 333 -4.71 8.05 -19.93
C ILE A 333 -5.88 8.52 -20.80
N ASP A 334 -5.65 9.46 -21.72
CA ASP A 334 -6.70 9.99 -22.60
C ASP A 334 -7.29 8.90 -23.52
N ALA A 335 -6.48 7.92 -23.91
CA ALA A 335 -6.93 6.76 -24.68
C ALA A 335 -7.94 5.87 -23.92
N LEU A 336 -7.99 5.96 -22.59
CA LEU A 336 -8.92 5.21 -21.75
C LEU A 336 -10.26 5.93 -21.55
N THR A 337 -10.33 7.21 -21.86
CA THR A 337 -11.52 8.04 -21.64
C THR A 337 -12.40 8.07 -22.89
N PRO A 338 -13.71 8.32 -22.74
CA PRO A 338 -14.59 8.54 -23.89
C PRO A 338 -14.10 9.69 -24.78
N LYS A 339 -14.27 9.56 -26.08
CA LYS A 339 -13.92 10.62 -27.06
C LYS A 339 -14.66 11.91 -26.70
N GLY A 340 -13.92 13.00 -26.60
CA GLY A 340 -14.44 14.33 -26.25
C GLY A 340 -14.21 14.77 -24.81
N LEU A 341 -13.70 13.88 -23.94
CA LEU A 341 -13.29 14.21 -22.56
C LEU A 341 -11.76 14.37 -22.41
N ALA A 342 -11.00 14.18 -23.47
CA ALA A 342 -9.58 14.48 -23.49
C ALA A 342 -9.38 16.00 -23.33
N ALA A 343 -8.59 16.37 -22.33
CA ALA A 343 -8.30 17.77 -22.01
C ALA A 343 -7.29 18.40 -22.97
#